data_b79246c37765293703961a68670bd6e0
#
_entry.id   b79246c37765293703961a68670bd6e0
#
_cell.length_a   1.000
_cell.length_b   1.000
_cell.length_c   1.000
_cell.angle_alpha   90.00
_cell.angle_beta   90.00
_cell.angle_gamma   90.00
#
_symmetry.space_group_name_H-M   'P 1'
#
loop_
_entity.id
_entity.type
_entity.pdbx_description
1 polymer ?
#
loop_
_entity_poly.entity_id
_entity_poly.type
_entity_poly.pdbx_seq_one_letter_code
_entity_poly.pdbx_strand_id
1 'polypeptide(L)'
;MELTTIRELFKDRESYLGKKVNDRRLVRSLRDSKTFGFIVVNDGSYFEPLQIVYHDEMENFAEVSKLNVGAAIIVKGTLVATPQAKQPFEIQADEVQIEGASASDYPLQKKRHTFEYLRTISHLRPRTNTFQAVFRVRSLAAYAIHKFFQERGFVYVHTPLITGSDCEGAGEMFRVTTLDMDQIPKNEDGTVDYTKDFFGKETSLTVSGQLNGETYAQAFRSIYTFGPTFRAENSNTTRHAAEFWMIEPEIAFADLEDDMDLAESMLKYVINYVLENAPEEMNFFNSFVDKGLLERLNNVANSDFARVTYTEAIEILEKNNDKFEYKVSWGCDLQTEHERYLTEQVYKRPVFVTDYPKEIKAFYMKQNDDGKTVAAVDCLVPGIGEIIGGSQREDDYEKLLARMNELGLDEKDYGFYLDLRKYGSTRHAGFGLGFERCVMYLTGMSNIRDVIPFPRTVNNCEL
;
A
#
# COMPACT_ATOMS: atom_id res chain seq x y z
N MET A 1 -9.92 38.56 0.43
CA MET A 1 -10.91 37.51 0.77
C MET A 1 -10.11 36.24 1.00
N GLU A 2 -10.37 35.55 2.09
CA GLU A 2 -9.74 34.27 2.39
C GLU A 2 -10.06 33.22 1.32
N LEU A 3 -9.13 32.29 1.05
CA LEU A 3 -9.35 31.22 0.07
C LEU A 3 -10.28 30.18 0.67
N THR A 4 -11.29 29.76 -0.11
CA THR A 4 -12.28 28.74 0.27
C THR A 4 -12.06 27.48 -0.57
N THR A 5 -11.75 26.36 0.06
CA THR A 5 -11.49 25.08 -0.64
C THR A 5 -12.79 24.41 -1.11
N ILE A 6 -12.71 23.55 -2.15
CA ILE A 6 -13.83 22.72 -2.57
C ILE A 6 -14.32 21.84 -1.42
N ARG A 7 -13.39 21.32 -0.61
CA ARG A 7 -13.73 20.52 0.57
C ARG A 7 -14.62 21.24 1.56
N GLU A 8 -14.34 22.51 1.85
CA GLU A 8 -15.15 23.34 2.74
C GLU A 8 -16.56 23.55 2.15
N LEU A 9 -16.64 23.85 0.85
CA LEU A 9 -17.93 24.03 0.16
C LEU A 9 -18.79 22.76 0.20
N PHE A 10 -18.21 21.57 0.06
CA PHE A 10 -18.98 20.31 0.16
C PHE A 10 -19.35 19.94 1.59
N LYS A 11 -18.49 20.22 2.57
CA LYS A 11 -18.72 19.88 3.98
C LYS A 11 -19.71 20.81 4.68
N ASP A 12 -19.69 22.10 4.35
CA ASP A 12 -20.50 23.12 5.01
C ASP A 12 -21.17 24.06 4.01
N ARG A 13 -21.79 23.46 2.95
CA ARG A 13 -22.38 24.23 1.85
C ARG A 13 -23.40 25.24 2.30
N GLU A 14 -24.20 24.96 3.33
CA GLU A 14 -25.28 25.81 3.81
C GLU A 14 -24.72 27.16 4.32
N SER A 15 -23.52 27.13 4.88
CA SER A 15 -22.82 28.36 5.34
C SER A 15 -22.30 29.22 4.19
N TYR A 16 -22.16 28.66 2.97
CA TYR A 16 -21.61 29.36 1.81
C TYR A 16 -22.64 29.72 0.73
N LEU A 17 -23.82 29.08 0.73
CA LEU A 17 -24.88 29.39 -0.25
C LEU A 17 -25.27 30.87 -0.20
N GLY A 18 -25.33 31.49 -1.38
CA GLY A 18 -25.61 32.93 -1.55
C GLY A 18 -24.44 33.86 -1.19
N LYS A 19 -23.30 33.33 -0.74
CA LYS A 19 -22.13 34.14 -0.37
C LYS A 19 -21.08 34.15 -1.45
N LYS A 20 -20.25 35.19 -1.42
CA LYS A 20 -19.05 35.29 -2.28
C LYS A 20 -17.97 34.36 -1.77
N VAL A 21 -17.39 33.58 -2.69
CA VAL A 21 -16.26 32.68 -2.46
C VAL A 21 -15.11 33.04 -3.38
N ASN A 22 -13.91 32.69 -2.96
CA ASN A 22 -12.67 32.92 -3.69
C ASN A 22 -11.77 31.69 -3.57
N ASP A 23 -11.38 31.08 -4.69
CA ASP A 23 -10.55 29.89 -4.65
C ASP A 23 -9.62 29.79 -5.87
N ARG A 24 -8.50 29.03 -5.69
CA ARG A 24 -7.52 28.69 -6.73
C ARG A 24 -7.74 27.26 -7.20
N ARG A 25 -7.77 27.04 -8.54
CA ARG A 25 -8.23 25.76 -9.11
C ARG A 25 -7.53 25.43 -10.40
N LEU A 26 -7.47 24.12 -10.73
CA LEU A 26 -7.05 23.63 -12.03
C LEU A 26 -8.26 23.30 -12.90
N VAL A 27 -8.24 23.79 -14.13
CA VAL A 27 -9.25 23.50 -15.14
C VAL A 27 -9.19 22.03 -15.55
N ARG A 28 -10.30 21.32 -15.39
CA ARG A 28 -10.47 19.91 -15.78
C ARG A 28 -11.19 19.76 -17.11
N SER A 29 -12.13 20.62 -17.37
CA SER A 29 -12.80 20.75 -18.67
C SER A 29 -13.43 22.13 -18.81
N LEU A 30 -13.57 22.55 -20.05
CA LEU A 30 -14.26 23.77 -20.42
C LEU A 30 -15.31 23.43 -21.47
N ARG A 31 -16.48 24.05 -21.35
CA ARG A 31 -17.52 24.03 -22.37
C ARG A 31 -17.99 25.46 -22.55
N ASP A 32 -17.77 25.99 -23.74
CA ASP A 32 -18.14 27.36 -24.08
C ASP A 32 -19.44 27.39 -24.88
N SER A 33 -20.18 28.49 -24.76
CA SER A 33 -21.34 28.90 -25.50
C SER A 33 -21.17 30.36 -25.88
N LYS A 34 -22.07 30.94 -26.71
CA LYS A 34 -21.89 32.28 -27.24
C LYS A 34 -21.92 33.38 -26.16
N THR A 35 -22.72 33.19 -25.11
CA THR A 35 -22.98 34.19 -24.08
C THR A 35 -22.62 33.71 -22.65
N PHE A 36 -22.30 32.44 -22.50
CA PHE A 36 -21.87 31.88 -21.21
C PHE A 36 -21.08 30.59 -21.42
N GLY A 37 -20.41 30.11 -20.39
CA GLY A 37 -19.72 28.83 -20.44
C GLY A 37 -19.61 28.17 -19.07
N PHE A 38 -19.14 26.91 -19.08
CA PHE A 38 -18.94 26.09 -17.92
C PHE A 38 -17.47 25.68 -17.81
N ILE A 39 -16.88 25.90 -16.66
CA ILE A 39 -15.56 25.38 -16.31
C ILE A 39 -15.74 24.35 -15.20
N VAL A 40 -15.28 23.13 -15.41
CA VAL A 40 -15.17 22.14 -14.34
C VAL A 40 -13.76 22.20 -13.79
N VAL A 41 -13.65 22.35 -12.49
CA VAL A 41 -12.38 22.57 -11.78
C VAL A 41 -12.19 21.60 -10.63
N ASN A 42 -10.94 21.44 -10.20
CA ASN A 42 -10.57 20.74 -8.98
C ASN A 42 -9.37 21.47 -8.35
N ASP A 43 -9.44 21.71 -7.04
CA ASP A 43 -8.38 22.34 -6.24
C ASP A 43 -7.48 21.34 -5.50
N GLY A 44 -7.75 20.04 -5.67
CA GLY A 44 -7.04 18.97 -4.96
C GLY A 44 -7.50 18.73 -3.52
N SER A 45 -8.37 19.57 -2.94
CA SER A 45 -8.83 19.43 -1.55
C SER A 45 -9.93 18.37 -1.37
N TYR A 46 -10.69 18.09 -2.43
CA TYR A 46 -11.80 17.14 -2.41
C TYR A 46 -11.82 16.30 -3.70
N PHE A 47 -12.48 15.13 -3.66
CA PHE A 47 -12.53 14.25 -4.82
C PHE A 47 -13.50 14.77 -5.89
N GLU A 48 -14.71 15.17 -5.47
CA GLU A 48 -15.70 15.69 -6.41
C GLU A 48 -15.27 17.05 -6.97
N PRO A 49 -15.41 17.24 -8.30
CA PRO A 49 -15.09 18.51 -8.93
C PRO A 49 -16.18 19.55 -8.68
N LEU A 50 -15.88 20.80 -8.94
CA LEU A 50 -16.82 21.91 -8.86
C LEU A 50 -17.04 22.54 -10.22
N GLN A 51 -18.29 22.90 -10.53
CA GLN A 51 -18.66 23.63 -11.73
C GLN A 51 -18.66 25.16 -11.47
N ILE A 52 -18.12 25.89 -12.44
CA ILE A 52 -18.13 27.35 -12.49
C ILE A 52 -18.92 27.74 -13.74
N VAL A 53 -19.81 28.69 -13.62
CA VAL A 53 -20.50 29.33 -14.73
C VAL A 53 -19.94 30.72 -14.91
N TYR A 54 -19.55 31.07 -16.13
CA TYR A 54 -19.07 32.42 -16.49
C TYR A 54 -19.88 32.97 -17.65
N HIS A 55 -20.02 34.31 -17.73
CA HIS A 55 -20.90 34.99 -18.66
C HIS A 55 -20.13 36.02 -19.51
N ASP A 56 -20.67 36.41 -20.66
CA ASP A 56 -20.09 37.36 -21.60
C ASP A 56 -20.00 38.79 -21.09
N GLU A 57 -20.67 39.09 -19.99
CA GLU A 57 -20.54 40.35 -19.25
C GLU A 57 -19.15 40.52 -18.58
N MET A 58 -18.39 39.45 -18.42
CA MET A 58 -17.03 39.49 -17.87
C MET A 58 -16.06 40.15 -18.83
N GLU A 59 -15.25 41.09 -18.35
CA GLU A 59 -14.29 41.84 -19.14
C GLU A 59 -13.34 40.92 -19.95
N ASN A 60 -12.91 39.81 -19.37
CA ASN A 60 -11.99 38.86 -20.00
C ASN A 60 -12.68 37.60 -20.55
N PHE A 61 -13.96 37.62 -20.84
CA PHE A 61 -14.73 36.47 -21.37
C PHE A 61 -14.04 35.81 -22.57
N ALA A 62 -13.56 36.59 -23.54
CA ALA A 62 -12.90 36.09 -24.72
C ALA A 62 -11.59 35.35 -24.48
N GLU A 63 -10.93 35.62 -23.35
CA GLU A 63 -9.71 34.94 -22.90
C GLU A 63 -10.09 33.67 -22.14
N VAL A 64 -11.04 33.74 -21.18
CA VAL A 64 -11.54 32.63 -20.39
C VAL A 64 -12.15 31.54 -21.28
N SER A 65 -12.90 31.91 -22.33
CA SER A 65 -13.52 30.96 -23.23
C SER A 65 -12.51 30.11 -24.05
N LYS A 66 -11.24 30.50 -24.05
CA LYS A 66 -10.13 29.80 -24.75
C LYS A 66 -9.19 29.07 -23.83
N LEU A 67 -9.52 28.96 -22.55
CA LEU A 67 -8.70 28.25 -21.59
C LEU A 67 -8.47 26.79 -21.98
N ASN A 68 -7.23 26.34 -21.90
CA ASN A 68 -6.87 24.94 -22.04
C ASN A 68 -7.09 24.17 -20.72
N VAL A 69 -7.35 22.87 -20.84
CA VAL A 69 -7.31 21.94 -19.71
C VAL A 69 -5.93 22.00 -19.05
N GLY A 70 -5.91 21.97 -17.72
CA GLY A 70 -4.68 22.09 -16.93
C GLY A 70 -4.29 23.52 -16.57
N ALA A 71 -4.96 24.55 -17.12
CA ALA A 71 -4.73 25.93 -16.70
C ALA A 71 -5.08 26.15 -15.21
N ALA A 72 -4.31 26.98 -14.52
CA ALA A 72 -4.58 27.39 -13.15
C ALA A 72 -5.36 28.73 -13.18
N ILE A 73 -6.46 28.78 -12.44
CA ILE A 73 -7.33 29.96 -12.36
C ILE A 73 -7.67 30.31 -10.93
N ILE A 74 -7.91 31.59 -10.69
CA ILE A 74 -8.54 32.10 -9.46
C ILE A 74 -9.96 32.53 -9.82
N VAL A 75 -10.92 32.06 -9.07
CA VAL A 75 -12.35 32.36 -9.30
C VAL A 75 -12.92 33.09 -8.12
N LYS A 76 -13.54 34.23 -8.37
CA LYS A 76 -14.40 34.93 -7.42
C LYS A 76 -15.83 34.89 -7.92
N GLY A 77 -16.76 34.49 -7.07
CA GLY A 77 -18.15 34.38 -7.49
C GLY A 77 -19.07 34.03 -6.33
N THR A 78 -20.34 33.84 -6.65
CA THR A 78 -21.36 33.47 -5.68
C THR A 78 -21.68 31.99 -5.76
N LEU A 79 -21.68 31.26 -4.63
CA LEU A 79 -22.10 29.87 -4.58
C LEU A 79 -23.62 29.79 -4.64
N VAL A 80 -24.16 29.08 -5.63
CA VAL A 80 -25.61 28.91 -5.82
C VAL A 80 -26.00 27.44 -5.81
N ALA A 81 -27.14 27.12 -5.23
CA ALA A 81 -27.72 25.77 -5.25
C ALA A 81 -28.23 25.42 -6.64
N THR A 82 -28.02 24.16 -7.05
CA THR A 82 -28.50 23.62 -8.33
C THR A 82 -29.27 22.31 -8.10
N PRO A 83 -30.44 22.35 -7.44
CA PRO A 83 -31.15 21.15 -6.99
C PRO A 83 -31.68 20.27 -8.14
N GLN A 84 -31.71 20.78 -9.35
CA GLN A 84 -32.13 20.06 -10.56
C GLN A 84 -30.98 19.57 -11.44
N ALA A 85 -29.76 19.95 -11.09
CA ALA A 85 -28.56 19.51 -11.80
C ALA A 85 -27.93 18.26 -11.15
N LYS A 86 -26.96 17.67 -11.87
CA LYS A 86 -26.21 16.53 -11.30
C LYS A 86 -25.38 16.93 -10.08
N GLN A 87 -24.76 18.12 -10.13
CA GLN A 87 -24.03 18.70 -8.99
C GLN A 87 -25.00 19.45 -8.06
N PRO A 88 -24.76 19.44 -6.73
CA PRO A 88 -25.67 20.08 -5.76
C PRO A 88 -25.58 21.61 -5.77
N PHE A 89 -24.52 22.19 -6.26
CA PHE A 89 -24.26 23.63 -6.34
C PHE A 89 -23.18 23.94 -7.40
N GLU A 90 -23.08 25.22 -7.73
CA GLU A 90 -22.06 25.74 -8.65
C GLU A 90 -21.65 27.17 -8.24
N ILE A 91 -20.56 27.68 -8.80
CA ILE A 91 -20.17 29.09 -8.63
C ILE A 91 -20.61 29.88 -9.86
N GLN A 92 -21.41 30.91 -9.64
CA GLN A 92 -21.66 31.96 -10.62
C GLN A 92 -20.48 32.96 -10.51
N ALA A 93 -19.60 32.94 -11.51
CA ALA A 93 -18.37 33.71 -11.47
C ALA A 93 -18.63 35.20 -11.74
N ASP A 94 -18.10 36.06 -10.90
CA ASP A 94 -17.98 37.50 -11.14
C ASP A 94 -16.65 37.81 -11.85
N GLU A 95 -15.60 37.08 -11.49
CA GLU A 95 -14.23 37.26 -11.98
C GLU A 95 -13.54 35.90 -12.10
N VAL A 96 -12.86 35.67 -13.23
CA VAL A 96 -11.96 34.53 -13.43
C VAL A 96 -10.60 35.08 -13.84
N GLN A 97 -9.64 35.00 -12.95
CA GLN A 97 -8.25 35.39 -13.22
C GLN A 97 -7.45 34.17 -13.67
N ILE A 98 -6.70 34.29 -14.76
CA ILE A 98 -5.77 33.27 -15.21
C ILE A 98 -4.45 33.44 -14.47
N GLU A 99 -4.12 32.48 -13.57
CA GLU A 99 -2.88 32.48 -12.80
C GLU A 99 -1.75 31.80 -13.58
N GLY A 100 -2.08 30.72 -14.31
CA GLY A 100 -1.12 30.01 -15.14
C GLY A 100 -1.81 29.37 -16.34
N ALA A 101 -1.39 29.77 -17.54
CA ALA A 101 -1.89 29.17 -18.76
C ALA A 101 -1.36 27.74 -18.96
N SER A 102 -2.14 26.89 -19.62
CA SER A 102 -1.73 25.56 -20.02
C SER A 102 -1.42 25.52 -21.52
N ALA A 103 -0.33 24.85 -21.89
CA ALA A 103 0.05 24.67 -23.28
C ALA A 103 -0.96 23.78 -24.02
N SER A 104 -1.08 23.96 -25.33
CA SER A 104 -2.04 23.23 -26.18
C SER A 104 -1.74 21.73 -26.30
N ASP A 105 -0.49 21.33 -26.04
CA ASP A 105 -0.01 19.95 -26.06
C ASP A 105 -0.12 19.24 -24.69
N TYR A 106 -0.83 19.83 -23.71
CA TYR A 106 -1.08 19.22 -22.41
C TYR A 106 -1.56 17.77 -22.54
N PRO A 107 -0.85 16.78 -21.97
CA PRO A 107 -1.06 15.37 -22.33
C PRO A 107 -2.37 14.78 -21.80
N LEU A 108 -2.93 15.33 -20.70
CA LEU A 108 -4.18 14.85 -20.10
C LEU A 108 -5.41 15.53 -20.71
N GLN A 109 -5.58 15.34 -22.00
CA GLN A 109 -6.75 15.84 -22.72
C GLN A 109 -8.05 15.11 -22.31
N LYS A 110 -9.22 15.66 -22.65
CA LYS A 110 -10.55 15.10 -22.35
C LYS A 110 -10.82 13.83 -23.17
N LYS A 111 -10.08 12.75 -22.85
CA LYS A 111 -10.24 11.40 -23.41
C LYS A 111 -9.86 10.36 -22.37
N ARG A 112 -10.25 9.10 -22.57
CA ARG A 112 -9.78 8.01 -21.73
C ARG A 112 -8.30 7.75 -22.02
N HIS A 113 -7.49 7.67 -20.96
CA HIS A 113 -6.08 7.29 -21.01
C HIS A 113 -5.92 5.89 -20.42
N THR A 114 -5.01 5.08 -20.99
CA THR A 114 -4.66 3.77 -20.41
C THR A 114 -3.73 3.95 -19.22
N PHE A 115 -3.70 2.98 -18.33
CA PHE A 115 -2.77 3.03 -17.19
C PHE A 115 -1.31 2.96 -17.64
N GLU A 116 -1.01 2.19 -18.69
CA GLU A 116 0.32 2.12 -19.29
C GLU A 116 0.81 3.51 -19.74
N TYR A 117 -0.03 4.25 -20.44
CA TYR A 117 0.30 5.63 -20.84
C TYR A 117 0.48 6.53 -19.61
N LEU A 118 -0.40 6.45 -18.62
CA LEU A 118 -0.31 7.28 -17.42
C LEU A 118 0.93 7.00 -16.58
N ARG A 119 1.50 5.79 -16.65
CA ARG A 119 2.80 5.47 -16.03
C ARG A 119 3.95 6.23 -16.70
N THR A 120 3.89 6.51 -18.00
CA THR A 120 4.94 7.28 -18.69
C THR A 120 4.94 8.77 -18.33
N ILE A 121 3.87 9.25 -17.70
CA ILE A 121 3.71 10.62 -17.22
C ILE A 121 3.35 10.65 -15.73
N SER A 122 4.09 9.89 -14.93
CA SER A 122 3.82 9.69 -13.49
C SER A 122 3.67 11.00 -12.71
N HIS A 123 4.38 12.06 -13.08
CA HIS A 123 4.29 13.39 -12.50
C HIS A 123 2.97 14.14 -12.80
N LEU A 124 2.24 13.76 -13.84
CA LEU A 124 0.95 14.39 -14.22
C LEU A 124 -0.25 13.50 -13.90
N ARG A 125 -0.08 12.17 -13.84
CA ARG A 125 -1.20 11.25 -13.59
C ARG A 125 -2.01 11.53 -12.32
N PRO A 126 -1.46 12.13 -11.23
CA PRO A 126 -2.27 12.52 -10.07
C PRO A 126 -3.38 13.53 -10.37
N ARG A 127 -3.30 14.22 -11.51
CA ARG A 127 -4.36 15.12 -11.95
C ARG A 127 -5.57 14.41 -12.57
N THR A 128 -5.54 13.06 -12.74
CA THR A 128 -6.68 12.26 -13.19
C THR A 128 -7.56 11.84 -12.02
N ASN A 129 -8.85 11.57 -12.26
CA ASN A 129 -9.76 11.13 -11.20
C ASN A 129 -9.30 9.82 -10.55
N THR A 130 -8.87 8.85 -11.35
CA THR A 130 -8.41 7.55 -10.83
C THR A 130 -7.25 7.70 -9.86
N PHE A 131 -6.22 8.46 -10.23
CA PHE A 131 -5.05 8.60 -9.37
C PHE A 131 -5.26 9.59 -8.21
N GLN A 132 -6.17 10.54 -8.34
CA GLN A 132 -6.63 11.31 -7.19
C GLN A 132 -7.30 10.39 -6.16
N ALA A 133 -8.21 9.52 -6.60
CA ALA A 133 -8.85 8.56 -5.71
C ALA A 133 -7.84 7.59 -5.08
N VAL A 134 -6.95 6.99 -5.87
CA VAL A 134 -5.92 6.05 -5.39
C VAL A 134 -5.06 6.67 -4.29
N PHE A 135 -4.49 7.86 -4.53
CA PHE A 135 -3.55 8.45 -3.56
C PHE A 135 -4.24 9.07 -2.36
N ARG A 136 -5.52 9.45 -2.46
CA ARG A 136 -6.35 9.80 -1.30
C ARG A 136 -6.62 8.61 -0.41
N VAL A 137 -7.06 7.48 -1.00
CA VAL A 137 -7.27 6.24 -0.26
C VAL A 137 -5.96 5.71 0.32
N ARG A 138 -4.85 5.76 -0.42
CA ARG A 138 -3.52 5.40 0.10
C ARG A 138 -3.14 6.23 1.34
N SER A 139 -3.32 7.54 1.28
CA SER A 139 -3.04 8.44 2.42
C SER A 139 -3.93 8.14 3.62
N LEU A 140 -5.22 7.92 3.38
CA LEU A 140 -6.18 7.61 4.43
C LEU A 140 -5.92 6.24 5.07
N ALA A 141 -5.58 5.23 4.27
CA ALA A 141 -5.22 3.90 4.76
C ALA A 141 -3.96 3.93 5.64
N ALA A 142 -2.94 4.71 5.26
CA ALA A 142 -1.75 4.90 6.08
C ALA A 142 -2.08 5.52 7.44
N TYR A 143 -2.92 6.56 7.45
CA TYR A 143 -3.39 7.17 8.70
C TYR A 143 -4.21 6.18 9.54
N ALA A 144 -5.10 5.41 8.93
CA ALA A 144 -5.91 4.40 9.62
C ALA A 144 -5.04 3.34 10.31
N ILE A 145 -3.97 2.88 9.66
CA ILE A 145 -3.02 1.92 10.22
C ILE A 145 -2.30 2.53 11.44
N HIS A 146 -1.75 3.74 11.31
CA HIS A 146 -1.13 4.41 12.45
C HIS A 146 -2.12 4.62 13.61
N LYS A 147 -3.34 5.05 13.31
CA LYS A 147 -4.39 5.25 14.30
C LYS A 147 -4.76 3.94 15.01
N PHE A 148 -4.91 2.85 14.26
CA PHE A 148 -5.20 1.52 14.82
C PHE A 148 -4.19 1.09 15.87
N PHE A 149 -2.90 1.18 15.55
CA PHE A 149 -1.83 0.75 16.44
C PHE A 149 -1.63 1.72 17.62
N GLN A 150 -1.61 3.03 17.36
CA GLN A 150 -1.40 4.03 18.41
C GLN A 150 -2.51 4.02 19.47
N GLU A 151 -3.77 3.88 19.08
CA GLU A 151 -4.90 3.79 20.00
C GLU A 151 -4.89 2.51 20.86
N ARG A 152 -4.14 1.49 20.44
CA ARG A 152 -3.92 0.23 21.17
C ARG A 152 -2.63 0.22 21.98
N GLY A 153 -1.93 1.36 22.05
CA GLY A 153 -0.70 1.51 22.83
C GLY A 153 0.53 0.88 22.22
N PHE A 154 0.52 0.57 20.93
CA PHE A 154 1.72 0.13 20.21
C PHE A 154 2.70 1.28 20.02
N VAL A 155 3.98 0.99 20.13
CA VAL A 155 5.06 1.94 19.87
C VAL A 155 5.50 1.82 18.39
N TYR A 156 5.47 2.93 17.67
CA TYR A 156 6.03 2.99 16.32
C TYR A 156 7.55 3.02 16.37
N VAL A 157 8.21 2.09 15.71
CA VAL A 157 9.67 1.96 15.71
C VAL A 157 10.22 2.17 14.30
N HIS A 158 11.21 3.05 14.20
CA HIS A 158 12.01 3.22 12.99
C HIS A 158 13.17 2.20 13.01
N THR A 159 13.11 1.20 12.15
CA THR A 159 14.19 0.25 11.94
C THR A 159 15.12 0.71 10.81
N PRO A 160 16.41 0.30 10.80
CA PRO A 160 17.37 0.75 9.80
C PRO A 160 16.97 0.30 8.39
N LEU A 161 17.11 1.20 7.42
CA LEU A 161 16.96 0.87 5.99
C LEU A 161 18.23 0.29 5.39
N ILE A 162 19.40 0.68 5.93
CA ILE A 162 20.70 0.11 5.56
C ILE A 162 21.08 -0.90 6.63
N THR A 163 21.30 -2.14 6.21
CA THR A 163 21.55 -3.27 7.13
C THR A 163 22.74 -4.10 6.67
N GLY A 164 23.38 -4.77 7.62
CA GLY A 164 24.39 -5.79 7.35
C GLY A 164 23.86 -7.22 7.49
N SER A 165 22.55 -7.42 7.71
CA SER A 165 21.92 -8.73 7.86
C SER A 165 20.75 -8.91 6.90
N ASP A 166 20.54 -10.13 6.41
CA ASP A 166 19.38 -10.51 5.61
C ASP A 166 18.30 -11.11 6.50
N CYS A 167 17.16 -10.43 6.63
CA CYS A 167 16.06 -10.89 7.47
C CYS A 167 15.46 -12.22 7.00
N GLU A 168 15.42 -12.47 5.71
CA GLU A 168 14.81 -13.67 5.13
C GLU A 168 15.81 -14.80 4.86
N GLY A 169 17.12 -14.47 4.90
CA GLY A 169 18.19 -15.44 4.72
C GLY A 169 18.38 -15.94 3.28
N ALA A 170 17.68 -15.37 2.31
CA ALA A 170 17.75 -15.73 0.90
C ALA A 170 17.34 -14.58 -0.02
N GLY A 171 17.26 -13.35 0.49
CA GLY A 171 16.77 -12.19 -0.25
C GLY A 171 17.80 -11.66 -1.25
N GLU A 172 17.36 -11.39 -2.47
CA GLU A 172 18.14 -10.57 -3.39
C GLU A 172 18.08 -9.11 -2.91
N MET A 173 19.18 -8.64 -2.31
CA MET A 173 19.27 -7.32 -1.71
C MET A 173 20.01 -6.35 -2.62
N PHE A 174 19.53 -5.11 -2.67
CA PHE A 174 20.28 -4.01 -3.26
C PHE A 174 21.48 -3.67 -2.39
N ARG A 175 22.68 -3.70 -2.96
CA ARG A 175 23.92 -3.34 -2.27
C ARG A 175 24.01 -1.83 -2.08
N VAL A 176 24.41 -1.42 -0.87
CA VAL A 176 24.73 -0.02 -0.53
C VAL A 176 26.24 0.11 -0.39
N THR A 177 26.88 0.89 -1.24
CA THR A 177 28.32 1.09 -1.23
C THR A 177 28.72 2.48 -1.68
N THR A 178 29.83 2.99 -1.17
CA THR A 178 30.49 4.20 -1.63
C THR A 178 31.80 3.92 -2.36
N LEU A 179 32.12 2.64 -2.58
CA LEU A 179 33.29 2.24 -3.35
C LEU A 179 33.17 2.67 -4.81
N ASP A 180 34.31 3.12 -5.39
CA ASP A 180 34.36 3.40 -6.83
C ASP A 180 34.22 2.09 -7.61
N MET A 181 33.17 1.99 -8.40
CA MET A 181 32.86 0.79 -9.19
C MET A 181 33.88 0.52 -10.30
N ASP A 182 34.65 1.54 -10.73
CA ASP A 182 35.72 1.39 -11.71
C ASP A 182 37.03 0.95 -11.07
N GLN A 183 37.18 1.12 -9.73
CA GLN A 183 38.40 0.80 -8.97
C GLN A 183 38.08 0.10 -7.65
N ILE A 184 37.33 -0.98 -7.71
CA ILE A 184 36.89 -1.74 -6.53
C ILE A 184 38.13 -2.33 -5.81
N PRO A 185 38.40 -1.98 -4.54
CA PRO A 185 39.45 -2.57 -3.75
C PRO A 185 39.17 -4.06 -3.49
N LYS A 186 40.21 -4.89 -3.57
CA LYS A 186 40.09 -6.35 -3.41
C LYS A 186 41.05 -6.88 -2.37
N ASN A 187 40.60 -7.91 -1.67
CA ASN A 187 41.43 -8.77 -0.83
C ASN A 187 42.39 -9.65 -1.67
N GLU A 188 43.33 -10.33 -1.02
CA GLU A 188 44.29 -11.24 -1.67
C GLU A 188 43.58 -12.41 -2.39
N ASP A 189 42.40 -12.82 -1.91
CA ASP A 189 41.57 -13.89 -2.51
C ASP A 189 40.70 -13.41 -3.68
N GLY A 190 40.74 -12.11 -4.01
CA GLY A 190 39.99 -11.51 -5.11
C GLY A 190 38.58 -11.06 -4.72
N THR A 191 38.14 -11.27 -3.49
CA THR A 191 36.84 -10.72 -2.97
C THR A 191 36.95 -9.23 -2.76
N VAL A 192 35.79 -8.54 -2.64
CA VAL A 192 35.75 -7.09 -2.40
C VAL A 192 36.23 -6.79 -0.98
N ASP A 193 37.17 -5.84 -0.83
CA ASP A 193 37.61 -5.35 0.47
C ASP A 193 36.63 -4.28 1.03
N TYR A 194 35.58 -4.71 1.65
CA TYR A 194 34.60 -3.83 2.27
C TYR A 194 35.10 -3.06 3.50
N THR A 195 36.32 -3.37 4.02
CA THR A 195 36.91 -2.54 5.08
C THR A 195 37.24 -1.14 4.60
N LYS A 196 37.31 -0.92 3.29
CA LYS A 196 37.50 0.37 2.63
C LYS A 196 36.19 1.10 2.32
N ASP A 197 35.04 0.44 2.48
CA ASP A 197 33.72 1.06 2.28
C ASP A 197 33.30 1.90 3.49
N PHE A 198 32.24 2.70 3.33
CA PHE A 198 31.75 3.67 4.32
C PHE A 198 31.49 3.04 5.69
N PHE A 199 30.85 1.89 5.75
CA PHE A 199 30.52 1.19 6.99
C PHE A 199 31.59 0.18 7.44
N GLY A 200 32.67 0.02 6.70
CA GLY A 200 33.73 -0.96 6.99
C GLY A 200 33.32 -2.42 6.87
N LYS A 201 32.15 -2.68 6.30
CA LYS A 201 31.60 -4.01 6.00
C LYS A 201 30.59 -3.93 4.87
N GLU A 202 30.22 -5.09 4.33
CA GLU A 202 29.16 -5.20 3.34
C GLU A 202 27.81 -4.76 3.93
N THR A 203 27.10 -3.91 3.20
CA THR A 203 25.76 -3.43 3.58
C THR A 203 24.81 -3.41 2.40
N SER A 204 23.52 -3.53 2.70
CA SER A 204 22.44 -3.58 1.72
C SER A 204 21.23 -2.79 2.20
N LEU A 205 20.29 -2.53 1.28
CA LEU A 205 18.96 -2.05 1.65
C LEU A 205 18.15 -3.21 2.25
N THR A 206 17.39 -2.93 3.31
CA THR A 206 16.64 -3.94 4.06
C THR A 206 15.48 -4.53 3.25
N VAL A 207 15.22 -5.81 3.45
CA VAL A 207 14.04 -6.53 2.94
C VAL A 207 12.88 -6.56 3.95
N SER A 208 13.15 -6.23 5.24
CA SER A 208 12.18 -6.22 6.35
C SER A 208 12.77 -5.54 7.57
N GLY A 209 11.95 -4.88 8.35
CA GLY A 209 12.30 -4.33 9.67
C GLY A 209 12.14 -5.31 10.83
N GLN A 210 11.67 -6.54 10.59
CA GLN A 210 11.23 -7.49 11.60
C GLN A 210 12.30 -7.80 12.65
N LEU A 211 13.50 -8.25 12.26
CA LEU A 211 14.51 -8.69 13.23
C LEU A 211 14.91 -7.58 14.22
N ASN A 212 15.02 -6.35 13.72
CA ASN A 212 15.26 -5.18 14.56
C ASN A 212 14.03 -4.80 15.38
N GLY A 213 12.83 -4.96 14.82
CA GLY A 213 11.55 -4.73 15.51
C GLY A 213 11.36 -5.64 16.72
N GLU A 214 11.69 -6.93 16.58
CA GLU A 214 11.61 -7.90 17.69
C GLU A 214 12.44 -7.47 18.91
N THR A 215 13.59 -6.79 18.71
CA THR A 215 14.39 -6.28 19.84
C THR A 215 13.61 -5.26 20.68
N TYR A 216 12.81 -4.44 20.03
CA TYR A 216 11.98 -3.43 20.68
C TYR A 216 10.70 -4.02 21.27
N ALA A 217 10.11 -5.05 20.64
CA ALA A 217 8.96 -5.77 21.20
C ALA A 217 9.30 -6.41 22.53
N GLN A 218 10.50 -6.95 22.71
CA GLN A 218 10.98 -7.51 23.98
C GLN A 218 11.10 -6.45 25.10
N ALA A 219 11.18 -5.17 24.74
CA ALA A 219 11.26 -4.07 25.71
C ALA A 219 9.93 -3.31 25.89
N PHE A 220 9.18 -3.09 24.82
CA PHE A 220 7.96 -2.29 24.78
C PHE A 220 6.66 -3.12 24.72
N ARG A 221 6.77 -4.45 24.68
CA ARG A 221 5.68 -5.41 24.55
C ARG A 221 5.01 -5.42 23.18
N SER A 222 4.57 -4.28 22.66
CA SER A 222 3.84 -4.17 21.41
C SER A 222 4.41 -3.02 20.59
N ILE A 223 4.96 -3.34 19.43
CA ILE A 223 5.53 -2.36 18.50
C ILE A 223 4.99 -2.59 17.09
N TYR A 224 5.18 -1.63 16.23
CA TYR A 224 5.04 -1.83 14.80
C TYR A 224 6.05 -0.99 14.03
N THR A 225 6.48 -1.50 12.88
CA THR A 225 7.16 -0.73 11.85
C THR A 225 6.16 -0.30 10.78
N PHE A 226 6.41 0.78 10.11
CA PHE A 226 5.76 1.19 8.88
C PHE A 226 6.79 1.93 8.05
N GLY A 227 7.47 1.22 7.17
CA GLY A 227 8.62 1.75 6.49
C GLY A 227 8.91 1.09 5.13
N PRO A 228 9.74 1.75 4.31
CA PRO A 228 10.14 1.21 3.02
C PRO A 228 11.00 -0.04 3.18
N THR A 229 10.77 -0.99 2.29
CA THR A 229 11.53 -2.23 2.11
C THR A 229 11.90 -2.39 0.65
N PHE A 230 12.96 -3.14 0.38
CA PHE A 230 13.58 -3.22 -0.93
C PHE A 230 13.87 -4.68 -1.30
N ARG A 231 13.51 -5.08 -2.51
CA ARG A 231 13.84 -6.42 -3.04
C ARG A 231 14.37 -6.30 -4.46
N ALA A 232 15.55 -6.86 -4.71
CA ALA A 232 16.23 -6.82 -6.01
C ALA A 232 15.82 -7.97 -6.95
N GLU A 233 14.77 -8.70 -6.62
CA GLU A 233 14.25 -9.80 -7.39
C GLU A 233 13.92 -9.38 -8.84
N ASN A 234 14.42 -10.14 -9.80
CA ASN A 234 14.13 -9.91 -11.22
C ASN A 234 12.73 -10.42 -11.58
N SER A 235 11.70 -9.87 -10.93
CA SER A 235 10.30 -10.23 -11.11
C SER A 235 9.52 -9.09 -11.77
N ASN A 236 8.94 -9.34 -12.94
CA ASN A 236 8.15 -8.36 -13.69
C ASN A 236 6.65 -8.68 -13.69
N THR A 237 6.10 -8.97 -12.51
CA THR A 237 4.67 -9.23 -12.35
C THR A 237 3.90 -7.96 -12.00
N THR A 238 2.57 -8.06 -11.95
CA THR A 238 1.69 -6.97 -11.51
C THR A 238 1.70 -6.73 -10.00
N ARG A 239 2.36 -7.59 -9.21
CA ARG A 239 2.37 -7.59 -7.75
C ARG A 239 3.73 -7.31 -7.13
N HIS A 240 4.81 -7.20 -7.94
CA HIS A 240 6.15 -6.96 -7.46
C HIS A 240 6.64 -5.56 -7.80
N ALA A 241 7.25 -4.92 -6.83
CA ALA A 241 7.99 -3.68 -6.96
C ALA A 241 9.31 -3.83 -6.19
N ALA A 242 10.37 -3.14 -6.66
CA ALA A 242 11.67 -3.19 -6.03
C ALA A 242 11.73 -2.35 -4.72
N GLU A 243 10.84 -1.38 -4.60
CA GLU A 243 10.63 -0.53 -3.42
C GLU A 243 9.14 -0.51 -3.08
N PHE A 244 8.79 -0.85 -1.85
CA PHE A 244 7.43 -0.88 -1.33
C PHE A 244 7.45 -0.67 0.19
N TRP A 245 6.30 -0.52 0.83
CA TRP A 245 6.21 -0.29 2.27
C TRP A 245 5.62 -1.50 2.99
N MET A 246 6.23 -1.84 4.12
CA MET A 246 5.73 -2.91 4.99
C MET A 246 5.21 -2.34 6.32
N ILE A 247 4.13 -2.92 6.80
CA ILE A 247 3.63 -2.76 8.17
C ILE A 247 3.92 -4.07 8.89
N GLU A 248 4.74 -4.00 9.93
CA GLU A 248 5.24 -5.18 10.63
C GLU A 248 5.10 -4.99 12.15
N PRO A 249 3.93 -5.35 12.73
CA PRO A 249 3.77 -5.40 14.18
C PRO A 249 4.49 -6.62 14.76
N GLU A 250 5.04 -6.44 15.98
CA GLU A 250 5.61 -7.51 16.80
C GLU A 250 5.08 -7.37 18.23
N ILE A 251 4.56 -8.47 18.77
CA ILE A 251 3.91 -8.52 20.08
C ILE A 251 4.56 -9.58 20.97
N ALA A 252 5.10 -9.14 22.10
CA ALA A 252 5.64 -10.03 23.12
C ALA A 252 4.52 -10.65 23.99
N PHE A 253 4.78 -11.83 24.56
CA PHE A 253 3.84 -12.63 25.33
C PHE A 253 2.63 -13.14 24.53
N ALA A 254 2.75 -13.16 23.21
CA ALA A 254 1.72 -13.57 22.28
C ALA A 254 2.08 -14.88 21.57
N ASP A 255 1.08 -15.62 21.19
CA ASP A 255 1.19 -16.81 20.36
C ASP A 255 0.59 -16.57 18.96
N LEU A 256 0.48 -17.62 18.16
CA LEU A 256 -0.04 -17.53 16.79
C LEU A 256 -1.51 -17.10 16.75
N GLU A 257 -2.32 -17.50 17.75
CA GLU A 257 -3.73 -17.11 17.83
C GLU A 257 -3.88 -15.61 18.09
N ASP A 258 -3.08 -15.07 19.01
CA ASP A 258 -3.04 -13.63 19.31
C ASP A 258 -2.63 -12.82 18.06
N ASP A 259 -1.70 -13.34 17.25
CA ASP A 259 -1.24 -12.71 16.01
C ASP A 259 -2.34 -12.67 14.93
N MET A 260 -3.06 -13.78 14.77
CA MET A 260 -4.21 -13.85 13.86
C MET A 260 -5.33 -12.89 14.28
N ASP A 261 -5.64 -12.80 15.58
CA ASP A 261 -6.65 -11.88 16.10
C ASP A 261 -6.29 -10.42 15.85
N LEU A 262 -5.02 -10.07 16.03
CA LEU A 262 -4.52 -8.73 15.72
C LEU A 262 -4.61 -8.43 14.22
N ALA A 263 -4.20 -9.36 13.36
CA ALA A 263 -4.24 -9.22 11.90
C ALA A 263 -5.67 -9.04 11.38
N GLU A 264 -6.61 -9.87 11.86
CA GLU A 264 -8.04 -9.77 11.51
C GLU A 264 -8.62 -8.42 11.95
N SER A 265 -8.35 -8.02 13.20
CA SER A 265 -8.83 -6.76 13.76
C SER A 265 -8.30 -5.55 12.99
N MET A 266 -7.02 -5.56 12.62
CA MET A 266 -6.38 -4.49 11.86
C MET A 266 -6.99 -4.37 10.45
N LEU A 267 -7.12 -5.49 9.73
CA LEU A 267 -7.62 -5.47 8.36
C LEU A 267 -9.07 -4.98 8.31
N LYS A 268 -9.92 -5.47 9.21
CA LYS A 268 -11.32 -4.99 9.36
C LYS A 268 -11.38 -3.51 9.68
N TYR A 269 -10.53 -3.05 10.60
CA TYR A 269 -10.49 -1.63 10.97
C TYR A 269 -10.12 -0.73 9.80
N VAL A 270 -9.07 -1.08 9.05
CA VAL A 270 -8.60 -0.28 7.90
C VAL A 270 -9.66 -0.23 6.80
N ILE A 271 -10.31 -1.37 6.49
CA ILE A 271 -11.39 -1.42 5.50
C ILE A 271 -12.53 -0.50 5.91
N ASN A 272 -13.06 -0.66 7.14
CA ASN A 272 -14.17 0.17 7.63
C ASN A 272 -13.80 1.65 7.65
N TYR A 273 -12.59 1.99 8.11
CA TYR A 273 -12.12 3.38 8.16
C TYR A 273 -12.10 4.04 6.78
N VAL A 274 -11.65 3.33 5.75
CA VAL A 274 -11.64 3.82 4.37
C VAL A 274 -13.05 3.94 3.81
N LEU A 275 -13.92 2.95 4.02
CA LEU A 275 -15.31 3.00 3.57
C LEU A 275 -16.09 4.17 4.17
N GLU A 276 -15.85 4.49 5.44
CA GLU A 276 -16.52 5.59 6.15
C GLU A 276 -15.98 6.97 5.77
N ASN A 277 -14.68 7.09 5.50
CA ASN A 277 -14.03 8.39 5.35
C ASN A 277 -13.67 8.78 3.90
N ALA A 278 -13.87 7.88 2.93
CA ALA A 278 -13.66 8.13 1.50
C ALA A 278 -14.80 7.55 0.63
N PRO A 279 -16.10 7.81 0.97
CA PRO A 279 -17.20 7.18 0.25
C PRO A 279 -17.25 7.55 -1.23
N GLU A 280 -16.89 8.77 -1.61
CA GLU A 280 -16.88 9.23 -2.99
C GLU A 280 -15.84 8.48 -3.83
N GLU A 281 -14.61 8.35 -3.32
CA GLU A 281 -13.52 7.61 -3.95
C GLU A 281 -13.88 6.12 -4.06
N MET A 282 -14.45 5.53 -3.01
CA MET A 282 -14.82 4.11 -2.99
C MET A 282 -15.97 3.81 -3.96
N ASN A 283 -16.96 4.68 -4.07
CA ASN A 283 -18.01 4.60 -5.08
C ASN A 283 -17.45 4.73 -6.50
N PHE A 284 -16.46 5.60 -6.70
CA PHE A 284 -15.78 5.72 -7.98
C PHE A 284 -15.05 4.41 -8.36
N PHE A 285 -14.30 3.81 -7.45
CA PHE A 285 -13.64 2.53 -7.72
C PHE A 285 -14.63 1.42 -8.03
N ASN A 286 -15.70 1.30 -7.26
CA ASN A 286 -16.74 0.29 -7.50
C ASN A 286 -17.43 0.47 -8.86
N SER A 287 -17.56 1.71 -9.34
CA SER A 287 -18.24 2.01 -10.60
C SER A 287 -17.34 1.86 -11.83
N PHE A 288 -16.05 2.21 -11.72
CA PHE A 288 -15.16 2.39 -12.87
C PHE A 288 -13.94 1.49 -12.90
N VAL A 289 -13.56 0.86 -11.77
CA VAL A 289 -12.37 0.01 -11.65
C VAL A 289 -12.76 -1.43 -11.40
N ASP A 290 -13.54 -1.71 -10.35
CA ASP A 290 -13.93 -3.07 -9.95
C ASP A 290 -15.36 -3.06 -9.40
N LYS A 291 -16.32 -3.51 -10.21
CA LYS A 291 -17.76 -3.47 -9.87
C LYS A 291 -18.18 -4.31 -8.67
N GLY A 292 -17.34 -5.23 -8.22
CA GLY A 292 -17.59 -6.07 -7.03
C GLY A 292 -16.88 -5.59 -5.77
N LEU A 293 -16.17 -4.46 -5.85
CA LEU A 293 -15.27 -4.00 -4.80
C LEU A 293 -15.96 -3.81 -3.45
N LEU A 294 -17.03 -3.03 -3.41
CA LEU A 294 -17.72 -2.72 -2.15
C LEU A 294 -18.34 -3.95 -1.51
N GLU A 295 -18.92 -4.86 -2.31
CA GLU A 295 -19.47 -6.11 -1.82
C GLU A 295 -18.38 -6.98 -1.18
N ARG A 296 -17.23 -7.13 -1.86
CA ARG A 296 -16.08 -7.88 -1.37
C ARG A 296 -15.50 -7.29 -0.08
N LEU A 297 -15.28 -5.97 -0.02
CA LEU A 297 -14.74 -5.30 1.17
C LEU A 297 -15.71 -5.40 2.36
N ASN A 298 -17.01 -5.23 2.14
CA ASN A 298 -18.02 -5.41 3.18
C ASN A 298 -18.10 -6.85 3.67
N ASN A 299 -17.96 -7.85 2.79
CA ASN A 299 -17.87 -9.24 3.19
C ASN A 299 -16.70 -9.47 4.14
N VAL A 300 -15.49 -9.00 3.79
CA VAL A 300 -14.30 -9.14 4.64
C VAL A 300 -14.45 -8.42 5.97
N ALA A 301 -14.96 -7.18 5.96
CA ALA A 301 -15.12 -6.38 7.17
C ALA A 301 -16.13 -6.99 8.18
N ASN A 302 -17.11 -7.76 7.69
CA ASN A 302 -18.20 -8.30 8.51
C ASN A 302 -18.15 -9.82 8.73
N SER A 303 -17.19 -10.52 8.14
CA SER A 303 -17.02 -11.97 8.32
C SER A 303 -16.02 -12.28 9.43
N ASP A 304 -16.24 -13.35 10.20
CA ASP A 304 -15.17 -13.96 10.98
C ASP A 304 -14.24 -14.71 10.03
N PHE A 305 -12.94 -14.55 10.18
CA PHE A 305 -11.98 -15.22 9.31
C PHE A 305 -11.90 -16.71 9.66
N ALA A 306 -11.93 -17.57 8.64
CA ALA A 306 -11.74 -19.01 8.85
C ALA A 306 -10.29 -19.29 9.25
N ARG A 307 -10.06 -20.37 10.00
CA ARG A 307 -8.73 -20.86 10.38
C ARG A 307 -8.62 -22.31 9.93
N VAL A 308 -7.55 -22.67 9.25
CA VAL A 308 -7.29 -23.98 8.71
C VAL A 308 -5.79 -24.23 8.69
N THR A 309 -5.37 -25.47 9.02
CA THR A 309 -3.96 -25.81 8.88
C THR A 309 -3.59 -26.01 7.41
N TYR A 310 -2.30 -25.81 7.10
CA TYR A 310 -1.78 -26.09 5.75
C TYR A 310 -2.10 -27.53 5.30
N THR A 311 -1.94 -28.50 6.20
CA THR A 311 -2.25 -29.90 5.90
C THR A 311 -3.71 -30.09 5.50
N GLU A 312 -4.65 -29.54 6.28
CA GLU A 312 -6.09 -29.60 5.92
C GLU A 312 -6.40 -28.84 4.63
N ALA A 313 -5.76 -27.67 4.41
CA ALA A 313 -5.91 -26.93 3.16
C ALA A 313 -5.42 -27.75 1.95
N ILE A 314 -4.27 -28.41 2.06
CA ILE A 314 -3.74 -29.30 1.02
C ILE A 314 -4.71 -30.46 0.75
N GLU A 315 -5.28 -31.10 1.76
CA GLU A 315 -6.26 -32.17 1.58
C GLU A 315 -7.52 -31.71 0.80
N ILE A 316 -7.97 -30.48 1.05
CA ILE A 316 -9.10 -29.86 0.32
C ILE A 316 -8.71 -29.61 -1.13
N LEU A 317 -7.52 -29.07 -1.36
CA LEU A 317 -7.04 -28.72 -2.69
C LEU A 317 -6.72 -29.96 -3.53
N GLU A 318 -6.09 -30.98 -2.97
CA GLU A 318 -5.77 -32.25 -3.65
C GLU A 318 -7.04 -32.93 -4.19
N LYS A 319 -8.15 -32.91 -3.46
CA LYS A 319 -9.46 -33.44 -3.93
C LYS A 319 -10.02 -32.68 -5.15
N ASN A 320 -9.47 -31.50 -5.44
CA ASN A 320 -9.88 -30.61 -6.53
C ASN A 320 -8.72 -30.31 -7.51
N ASN A 321 -7.69 -31.12 -7.50
CA ASN A 321 -6.45 -30.88 -8.22
C ASN A 321 -6.63 -30.78 -9.75
N ASP A 322 -7.70 -31.38 -10.30
CA ASP A 322 -8.09 -31.28 -11.70
C ASP A 322 -8.43 -29.84 -12.15
N LYS A 323 -8.82 -28.98 -11.21
CA LYS A 323 -9.21 -27.59 -11.47
C LYS A 323 -8.04 -26.62 -11.56
N PHE A 324 -6.84 -27.03 -11.15
CA PHE A 324 -5.67 -26.15 -11.04
C PHE A 324 -4.67 -26.38 -12.18
N GLU A 325 -4.04 -25.28 -12.60
CA GLU A 325 -2.89 -25.32 -13.51
C GLU A 325 -1.68 -25.94 -12.80
N TYR A 326 -1.38 -25.47 -11.59
CA TYR A 326 -0.33 -25.99 -10.75
C TYR A 326 -0.89 -27.05 -9.79
N LYS A 327 -0.38 -28.27 -9.90
CA LYS A 327 -0.85 -29.38 -9.06
C LYS A 327 -0.34 -29.23 -7.63
N VAL A 328 -1.20 -29.49 -6.68
CA VAL A 328 -0.92 -29.39 -5.25
C VAL A 328 -0.50 -30.75 -4.68
N SER A 329 0.51 -30.72 -3.84
CA SER A 329 0.90 -31.83 -2.97
C SER A 329 1.50 -31.27 -1.67
N TRP A 330 1.49 -32.04 -0.61
CA TRP A 330 2.05 -31.59 0.67
C TRP A 330 3.53 -31.20 0.51
N GLY A 331 3.91 -30.03 1.02
CA GLY A 331 5.25 -29.45 0.91
C GLY A 331 5.42 -28.45 -0.23
N CYS A 332 4.41 -28.25 -1.10
CA CYS A 332 4.47 -27.22 -2.14
C CYS A 332 4.07 -25.83 -1.65
N ASP A 333 4.60 -24.80 -2.28
CA ASP A 333 4.09 -23.42 -2.11
C ASP A 333 2.71 -23.29 -2.74
N LEU A 334 1.76 -22.69 -2.00
CA LEU A 334 0.45 -22.36 -2.54
C LEU A 334 0.56 -21.24 -3.58
N GLN A 335 -0.04 -21.46 -4.73
CA GLN A 335 -0.16 -20.43 -5.77
C GLN A 335 -1.45 -19.64 -5.59
N THR A 336 -1.50 -18.44 -6.15
CA THR A 336 -2.69 -17.57 -6.06
C THR A 336 -4.00 -18.27 -6.44
N GLU A 337 -3.99 -19.22 -7.39
CA GLU A 337 -5.20 -19.98 -7.76
C GLU A 337 -5.70 -20.86 -6.61
N HIS A 338 -4.79 -21.46 -5.83
CA HIS A 338 -5.10 -22.27 -4.65
C HIS A 338 -5.68 -21.41 -3.52
N GLU A 339 -5.03 -20.28 -3.23
CA GLU A 339 -5.44 -19.32 -2.20
C GLU A 339 -6.85 -18.75 -2.49
N ARG A 340 -7.08 -18.36 -3.75
CA ARG A 340 -8.38 -17.87 -4.17
C ARG A 340 -9.44 -18.96 -4.16
N TYR A 341 -9.09 -20.20 -4.48
CA TYR A 341 -10.03 -21.31 -4.39
C TYR A 341 -10.50 -21.53 -2.95
N LEU A 342 -9.59 -21.48 -1.98
CA LEU A 342 -9.93 -21.56 -0.55
C LEU A 342 -10.87 -20.42 -0.14
N THR A 343 -10.53 -19.17 -0.46
CA THR A 343 -11.30 -18.01 -0.01
C THR A 343 -12.60 -17.77 -0.76
N GLU A 344 -12.68 -18.11 -2.06
CA GLU A 344 -13.83 -17.79 -2.92
C GLU A 344 -14.79 -18.99 -3.11
N GLN A 345 -14.29 -20.22 -3.11
CA GLN A 345 -15.10 -21.41 -3.38
C GLN A 345 -15.40 -22.21 -2.12
N VAL A 346 -14.41 -22.41 -1.24
CA VAL A 346 -14.54 -23.27 -0.06
C VAL A 346 -15.16 -22.50 1.11
N TYR A 347 -14.46 -21.47 1.60
CA TYR A 347 -14.87 -20.75 2.81
C TYR A 347 -15.75 -19.51 2.53
N LYS A 348 -15.66 -18.93 1.33
CA LYS A 348 -16.39 -17.73 0.88
C LYS A 348 -16.18 -16.51 1.79
N ARG A 349 -15.01 -16.43 2.41
CA ARG A 349 -14.55 -15.41 3.36
C ARG A 349 -13.03 -15.48 3.52
N PRO A 350 -12.39 -14.54 4.20
CA PRO A 350 -10.96 -14.63 4.50
C PRO A 350 -10.62 -15.89 5.28
N VAL A 351 -9.41 -16.40 5.05
CA VAL A 351 -8.91 -17.65 5.65
C VAL A 351 -7.49 -17.44 6.15
N PHE A 352 -7.25 -17.78 7.40
CA PHE A 352 -5.90 -18.00 7.90
C PHE A 352 -5.49 -19.44 7.62
N VAL A 353 -4.36 -19.62 6.94
CA VAL A 353 -3.72 -20.93 6.78
C VAL A 353 -2.52 -20.98 7.68
N THR A 354 -2.41 -21.99 8.55
CA THR A 354 -1.38 -22.10 9.59
C THR A 354 -0.54 -23.35 9.44
N ASP A 355 0.54 -23.44 10.20
CA ASP A 355 1.35 -24.66 10.38
C ASP A 355 1.90 -25.20 9.05
N TYR A 356 2.63 -24.35 8.38
CA TYR A 356 3.28 -24.67 7.09
C TYR A 356 4.51 -25.60 7.27
N PRO A 357 4.87 -26.37 6.24
CA PRO A 357 6.13 -27.11 6.23
C PRO A 357 7.33 -26.20 6.49
N LYS A 358 8.24 -26.62 7.37
CA LYS A 358 9.43 -25.82 7.75
C LYS A 358 10.37 -25.53 6.59
N GLU A 359 10.38 -26.39 5.55
CA GLU A 359 11.26 -26.27 4.41
C GLU A 359 10.96 -25.07 3.50
N ILE A 360 9.70 -24.61 3.51
CA ILE A 360 9.23 -23.50 2.68
C ILE A 360 9.01 -22.19 3.46
N LYS A 361 9.43 -22.15 4.72
CA LYS A 361 9.27 -20.97 5.60
C LYS A 361 10.59 -20.54 6.24
N ALA A 362 10.66 -19.28 6.68
CA ALA A 362 11.86 -18.63 7.19
C ALA A 362 12.38 -19.26 8.51
N PHE A 363 13.66 -19.05 8.77
CA PHE A 363 14.40 -19.68 9.88
C PHE A 363 13.91 -19.29 11.28
N TYR A 364 13.35 -18.10 11.42
CA TYR A 364 12.94 -17.52 12.71
C TYR A 364 11.58 -18.00 13.21
N MET A 365 10.85 -18.78 12.41
CA MET A 365 9.51 -19.23 12.76
C MET A 365 9.58 -20.40 13.77
N LYS A 366 8.70 -20.37 14.77
CA LYS A 366 8.65 -21.40 15.82
C LYS A 366 8.40 -22.77 15.23
N GLN A 367 9.26 -23.72 15.56
CA GLN A 367 9.08 -25.11 15.16
C GLN A 367 8.00 -25.78 16.02
N ASN A 368 7.04 -26.44 15.37
CA ASN A 368 6.03 -27.23 16.06
C ASN A 368 6.57 -28.57 16.56
N ASP A 369 5.89 -29.17 17.54
CA ASP A 369 6.32 -30.42 18.17
C ASP A 369 6.33 -31.64 17.25
N ASP A 370 5.69 -31.54 16.08
CA ASP A 370 5.69 -32.58 15.03
C ASP A 370 7.05 -32.70 14.31
N GLY A 371 7.93 -31.73 14.48
CA GLY A 371 9.25 -31.64 13.85
C GLY A 371 9.23 -31.42 12.32
N LYS A 372 8.06 -31.16 11.73
CA LYS A 372 7.85 -31.00 10.28
C LYS A 372 7.31 -29.63 9.93
N THR A 373 6.50 -29.04 10.80
CA THR A 373 5.84 -27.77 10.52
C THR A 373 6.35 -26.66 11.44
N VAL A 374 6.04 -25.43 11.07
CA VAL A 374 6.32 -24.23 11.85
C VAL A 374 5.02 -23.44 12.06
N ALA A 375 4.94 -22.71 13.17
CA ALA A 375 3.81 -21.85 13.51
C ALA A 375 3.77 -20.57 12.64
N ALA A 376 3.75 -20.78 11.33
CA ALA A 376 3.53 -19.75 10.32
C ALA A 376 2.05 -19.51 10.11
N VAL A 377 1.70 -18.34 9.59
CA VAL A 377 0.34 -18.01 9.17
C VAL A 377 0.37 -17.11 7.95
N ASP A 378 -0.49 -17.42 6.99
CA ASP A 378 -0.81 -16.54 5.87
C ASP A 378 -2.30 -16.20 5.94
N CYS A 379 -2.63 -14.90 5.87
CA CYS A 379 -4.01 -14.42 5.75
C CYS A 379 -4.36 -14.28 4.28
N LEU A 380 -5.30 -15.10 3.84
CA LEU A 380 -5.80 -15.11 2.48
C LEU A 380 -7.13 -14.36 2.40
N VAL A 381 -7.29 -13.50 1.39
CA VAL A 381 -8.54 -12.76 1.15
C VAL A 381 -9.06 -13.01 -0.27
N PRO A 382 -10.40 -12.95 -0.47
CA PRO A 382 -10.99 -13.08 -1.81
C PRO A 382 -10.43 -12.02 -2.78
N GLY A 383 -10.14 -12.41 -4.01
CA GLY A 383 -9.69 -11.52 -5.08
C GLY A 383 -8.18 -11.48 -5.28
N ILE A 384 -7.37 -11.51 -4.23
CA ILE A 384 -5.90 -11.44 -4.38
C ILE A 384 -5.12 -12.60 -3.76
N GLY A 385 -5.73 -13.40 -2.87
CA GLY A 385 -5.01 -14.42 -2.11
C GLY A 385 -4.30 -13.84 -0.89
N GLU A 386 -3.05 -14.20 -0.65
CA GLU A 386 -2.27 -13.75 0.50
C GLU A 386 -2.14 -12.22 0.55
N ILE A 387 -2.52 -11.62 1.69
CA ILE A 387 -2.38 -10.19 2.00
C ILE A 387 -1.48 -9.95 3.21
N ILE A 388 -1.42 -10.87 4.16
CA ILE A 388 -0.60 -10.84 5.36
C ILE A 388 0.11 -12.17 5.49
N GLY A 389 1.41 -12.15 5.78
CA GLY A 389 2.19 -13.30 6.22
C GLY A 389 2.79 -13.06 7.59
N GLY A 390 2.75 -14.04 8.47
CA GLY A 390 3.23 -13.91 9.84
C GLY A 390 3.64 -15.23 10.48
N SER A 391 4.05 -15.16 11.73
CA SER A 391 4.34 -16.36 12.55
C SER A 391 4.44 -16.04 14.02
N GLN A 392 4.28 -17.06 14.84
CA GLN A 392 4.95 -17.08 16.13
C GLN A 392 6.45 -17.26 15.89
N ARG A 393 7.29 -16.54 16.66
CA ARG A 393 8.74 -16.55 16.50
C ARG A 393 9.36 -17.67 17.38
N GLU A 394 10.46 -18.26 16.93
CA GLU A 394 11.17 -19.25 17.77
C GLU A 394 11.79 -18.56 18.98
N ASP A 395 11.38 -18.98 20.15
CA ASP A 395 11.80 -18.44 21.43
C ASP A 395 12.82 -19.33 22.18
N ASP A 396 13.12 -20.49 21.63
CA ASP A 396 14.15 -21.41 22.12
C ASP A 396 15.48 -21.16 21.42
N TYR A 397 16.53 -20.85 22.21
CA TYR A 397 17.88 -20.54 21.69
C TYR A 397 18.48 -21.69 20.87
N GLU A 398 18.41 -22.92 21.41
CA GLU A 398 19.06 -24.09 20.79
C GLU A 398 18.34 -24.49 19.50
N LYS A 399 17.00 -24.40 19.46
CA LYS A 399 16.23 -24.67 18.24
C LYS A 399 16.51 -23.65 17.16
N LEU A 400 16.54 -22.36 17.53
CA LEU A 400 16.87 -21.29 16.57
C LEU A 400 18.28 -21.45 16.02
N LEU A 401 19.27 -21.67 16.87
CA LEU A 401 20.65 -21.88 16.45
C LEU A 401 20.80 -23.11 15.55
N ALA A 402 20.17 -24.23 15.91
CA ALA A 402 20.16 -25.43 15.09
C ALA A 402 19.59 -25.18 13.70
N ARG A 403 18.47 -24.41 13.60
CA ARG A 403 17.85 -24.06 12.32
C ARG A 403 18.72 -23.12 11.48
N MET A 404 19.37 -22.15 12.11
CA MET A 404 20.33 -21.27 11.43
C MET A 404 21.50 -22.08 10.84
N ASN A 405 22.06 -23.00 11.61
CA ASN A 405 23.13 -23.89 11.13
C ASN A 405 22.70 -24.82 9.98
N GLU A 406 21.47 -25.36 10.07
CA GLU A 406 20.87 -26.16 8.98
C GLU A 406 20.81 -25.39 7.66
N LEU A 407 20.53 -24.08 7.72
CA LEU A 407 20.45 -23.19 6.57
C LEU A 407 21.76 -22.50 6.20
N GLY A 408 22.84 -22.75 6.96
CA GLY A 408 24.16 -22.17 6.69
C GLY A 408 24.29 -20.67 6.97
N LEU A 409 23.45 -20.15 7.89
CA LEU A 409 23.51 -18.74 8.31
C LEU A 409 24.65 -18.53 9.32
N ASP A 410 25.45 -17.47 9.15
CA ASP A 410 26.57 -17.17 10.04
C ASP A 410 26.06 -16.54 11.35
N GLU A 411 26.35 -17.15 12.48
CA GLU A 411 26.00 -16.64 13.82
C GLU A 411 26.50 -15.21 14.07
N LYS A 412 27.59 -14.79 13.43
CA LYS A 412 28.14 -13.44 13.60
C LYS A 412 27.22 -12.35 13.08
N ASP A 413 26.46 -12.64 12.03
CA ASP A 413 25.55 -11.68 11.43
C ASP A 413 24.24 -11.56 12.22
N TYR A 414 23.88 -12.60 13.02
CA TYR A 414 22.65 -12.69 13.78
C TYR A 414 22.87 -12.77 15.32
N GLY A 415 24.06 -12.44 15.80
CA GLY A 415 24.37 -12.51 17.25
C GLY A 415 23.41 -11.72 18.10
N PHE A 416 23.03 -10.51 17.68
CA PHE A 416 22.04 -9.68 18.37
C PHE A 416 20.66 -10.36 18.46
N TYR A 417 20.27 -11.12 17.45
CA TYR A 417 19.01 -11.83 17.37
C TYR A 417 18.98 -13.06 18.30
N LEU A 418 20.10 -13.80 18.34
CA LEU A 418 20.30 -14.90 19.29
C LEU A 418 20.31 -14.41 20.75
N ASP A 419 20.87 -13.23 21.01
CA ASP A 419 20.89 -12.61 22.36
C ASP A 419 19.48 -12.40 22.93
N LEU A 420 18.48 -12.14 22.07
CA LEU A 420 17.08 -12.03 22.50
C LEU A 420 16.54 -13.34 23.13
N ARG A 421 17.10 -14.49 22.77
CA ARG A 421 16.73 -15.80 23.33
C ARG A 421 17.56 -16.15 24.54
N LYS A 422 18.76 -15.59 24.62
CA LYS A 422 19.71 -15.82 25.71
C LYS A 422 19.42 -14.97 26.93
N TYR A 423 18.94 -13.75 26.76
CA TYR A 423 18.77 -12.77 27.84
C TYR A 423 17.31 -12.44 28.10
N GLY A 424 16.54 -13.42 28.56
CA GLY A 424 15.15 -13.26 28.99
C GLY A 424 14.15 -13.46 27.83
N SER A 425 14.27 -14.58 27.13
CA SER A 425 13.37 -14.95 26.05
C SER A 425 11.91 -15.03 26.50
N THR A 426 11.01 -14.61 25.63
CA THR A 426 9.58 -14.79 25.78
C THR A 426 8.95 -15.19 24.45
N ARG A 427 7.83 -15.93 24.52
CA ARG A 427 7.04 -16.15 23.31
C ARG A 427 6.61 -14.81 22.73
N HIS A 428 6.70 -14.68 21.41
CA HIS A 428 6.28 -13.49 20.69
C HIS A 428 5.90 -13.85 19.26
N ALA A 429 5.10 -13.00 18.65
CA ALA A 429 4.54 -13.21 17.32
C ALA A 429 4.44 -11.90 16.58
N GLY A 430 4.33 -11.97 15.27
CA GLY A 430 4.15 -10.81 14.44
C GLY A 430 3.89 -11.18 12.99
N PHE A 431 3.47 -10.19 12.22
CA PHE A 431 3.15 -10.37 10.80
C PHE A 431 3.63 -9.20 9.94
N GLY A 432 3.66 -9.41 8.63
CA GLY A 432 3.91 -8.38 7.64
C GLY A 432 2.72 -8.17 6.73
N LEU A 433 2.28 -6.90 6.58
CA LEU A 433 1.33 -6.46 5.57
C LEU A 433 2.04 -5.58 4.56
N GLY A 434 2.08 -6.01 3.29
CA GLY A 434 2.53 -5.15 2.19
C GLY A 434 1.53 -4.02 1.95
N PHE A 435 1.94 -2.77 2.19
CA PHE A 435 1.03 -1.63 2.10
C PHE A 435 0.45 -1.44 0.71
N GLU A 436 1.25 -1.60 -0.33
CA GLU A 436 0.80 -1.51 -1.72
C GLU A 436 -0.24 -2.57 -2.06
N ARG A 437 -0.03 -3.81 -1.58
CA ARG A 437 -1.00 -4.90 -1.76
C ARG A 437 -2.32 -4.57 -1.05
N CYS A 438 -2.25 -3.99 0.14
CA CYS A 438 -3.42 -3.47 0.87
C CYS A 438 -4.15 -2.37 0.07
N VAL A 439 -3.42 -1.39 -0.46
CA VAL A 439 -4.02 -0.31 -1.28
C VAL A 439 -4.63 -0.86 -2.57
N MET A 440 -3.98 -1.82 -3.25
CA MET A 440 -4.57 -2.53 -4.39
C MET A 440 -5.89 -3.19 -4.00
N TYR A 441 -5.92 -3.86 -2.85
CA TYR A 441 -7.11 -4.52 -2.34
C TYR A 441 -8.26 -3.54 -2.06
N LEU A 442 -7.96 -2.43 -1.39
CA LEU A 442 -8.92 -1.37 -1.06
C LEU A 442 -9.49 -0.66 -2.29
N THR A 443 -8.72 -0.54 -3.37
CA THR A 443 -9.08 0.26 -4.55
C THR A 443 -9.54 -0.57 -5.75
N GLY A 444 -9.30 -1.90 -5.74
CA GLY A 444 -9.52 -2.77 -6.88
C GLY A 444 -8.51 -2.60 -8.01
N MET A 445 -7.42 -1.84 -7.78
CA MET A 445 -6.36 -1.66 -8.78
C MET A 445 -5.58 -2.96 -8.97
N SER A 446 -5.40 -3.37 -10.21
CA SER A 446 -4.82 -4.68 -10.58
C SER A 446 -3.29 -4.68 -10.69
N ASN A 447 -2.64 -3.54 -10.59
CA ASN A 447 -1.18 -3.43 -10.79
C ASN A 447 -0.56 -2.55 -9.71
N ILE A 448 0.46 -3.07 -9.04
CA ILE A 448 1.19 -2.38 -7.96
C ILE A 448 1.77 -1.02 -8.40
N ARG A 449 2.16 -0.91 -9.68
CA ARG A 449 2.68 0.35 -10.25
C ARG A 449 1.66 1.49 -10.23
N ASP A 450 0.38 1.16 -10.07
CA ASP A 450 -0.71 2.14 -10.09
C ASP A 450 -1.16 2.58 -8.70
N VAL A 451 -0.55 2.02 -7.65
CA VAL A 451 -0.79 2.42 -6.25
C VAL A 451 0.46 3.02 -5.58
N ILE A 452 1.56 3.13 -6.32
CA ILE A 452 2.81 3.79 -5.90
C ILE A 452 2.93 5.10 -6.70
N PRO A 453 3.23 6.24 -6.06
CA PRO A 453 3.39 7.53 -6.77
C PRO A 453 4.42 7.46 -7.91
N PHE A 454 5.61 6.98 -7.62
CA PHE A 454 6.72 6.79 -8.54
C PHE A 454 7.29 5.36 -8.37
N PRO A 455 6.75 4.37 -9.10
CA PRO A 455 7.10 2.97 -8.87
C PRO A 455 8.54 2.65 -9.29
N ARG A 456 9.24 1.89 -8.46
CA ARG A 456 10.55 1.30 -8.76
C ARG A 456 10.34 -0.17 -9.07
N THR A 457 10.66 -0.55 -10.30
CA THR A 457 10.51 -1.94 -10.79
C THR A 457 11.65 -2.28 -11.72
N VAL A 458 11.78 -3.55 -12.09
CA VAL A 458 12.78 -3.97 -13.07
C VAL A 458 12.74 -3.08 -14.32
N ASN A 459 13.89 -2.55 -14.72
CA ASN A 459 14.09 -1.63 -15.84
C ASN A 459 13.27 -0.32 -15.76
N ASN A 460 12.84 0.09 -14.56
CA ASN A 460 12.13 1.35 -14.38
C ASN A 460 12.54 2.06 -13.08
N CYS A 461 13.18 3.22 -13.25
CA CYS A 461 13.57 4.14 -12.18
C CYS A 461 13.27 5.60 -12.58
N GLU A 462 12.27 5.79 -13.43
CA GLU A 462 11.91 7.11 -13.97
C GLU A 462 11.19 7.97 -12.92
N LEU A 463 11.62 9.26 -12.78
CA LEU A 463 11.14 10.34 -11.90
C LEU A 463 11.28 10.07 -10.41
#